data_76b790bbd63770f32fcd1cad578dc9e5
#
_entry.id   76b790bbd63770f32fcd1cad578dc9e5
#
_cell.length_a   1.000
_cell.length_b   1.000
_cell.length_c   1.000
_cell.angle_alpha   90.00
_cell.angle_beta   90.00
_cell.angle_gamma   90.00
#
_symmetry.space_group_name_H-M   'P 1'
#
loop_
_entity.id
_entity.type
_entity.pdbx_description
1 polymer ?
#
loop_
_entity_poly.entity_id
_entity_poly.type
_entity_poly.pdbx_seq_one_letter_code
_entity_poly.pdbx_strand_id
1 'polypeptide(L)' 'MALQGHMQELSEKHQKLQDLIESEMSHPDWDEVRIAALKKEKLRIKDELERLRSSVH' A
#
# COMPACT_ATOMS: atom_id res chain seq x y z
N MET A 1 -4.08 18.28 -11.61
CA MET A 1 -2.85 18.63 -10.90
C MET A 1 -2.74 17.90 -9.57
N ALA A 2 -3.43 18.35 -8.57
CA ALA A 2 -3.29 17.78 -7.24
C ALA A 2 -3.75 16.32 -7.14
N LEU A 3 -4.85 16.00 -7.81
CA LEU A 3 -5.41 14.64 -7.74
C LEU A 3 -4.46 13.61 -8.35
N GLN A 4 -3.90 13.93 -9.49
CA GLN A 4 -3.00 13.02 -10.19
C GLN A 4 -1.74 12.77 -9.40
N GLY A 5 -1.19 13.84 -8.81
CA GLY A 5 -0.01 13.71 -7.97
C GLY A 5 -0.29 12.89 -6.72
N HIS A 6 -1.49 13.09 -6.15
CA HIS A 6 -1.89 12.34 -4.96
C HIS A 6 -2.04 10.85 -5.27
N MET A 7 -2.66 10.54 -6.40
CA MET A 7 -2.82 9.14 -6.81
C MET A 7 -1.48 8.47 -7.06
N GLN A 8 -0.54 9.20 -7.66
CA GLN A 8 0.79 8.67 -7.90
C GLN A 8 1.52 8.40 -6.58
N GLU A 9 1.40 9.31 -5.61
CA GLU A 9 1.97 9.12 -4.30
C GLU A 9 1.44 7.88 -3.61
N LEU A 10 0.12 7.71 -3.66
CA LEU A 10 -0.50 6.54 -3.06
C LEU A 10 -0.07 5.27 -3.75
N SER A 11 0.04 5.30 -5.06
CA SER A 11 0.49 4.15 -5.83
C SER A 11 1.91 3.75 -5.45
N GLU A 12 2.77 4.74 -5.28
CA GLU A 12 4.16 4.49 -4.86
C GLU A 12 4.21 3.92 -3.46
N LYS A 13 3.40 4.46 -2.56
CA LYS A 13 3.33 3.93 -1.19
C LYS A 13 2.84 2.49 -1.18
N HIS A 14 1.85 2.21 -2.01
CA HIS A 14 1.33 0.85 -2.13
C HIS A 14 2.43 -0.10 -2.57
N GLN A 15 3.20 0.31 -3.57
CA GLN A 15 4.29 -0.51 -4.07
C GLN A 15 5.38 -0.71 -3.02
N LYS A 16 5.72 0.35 -2.30
CA LYS A 16 6.72 0.25 -1.24
C LYS A 16 6.28 -0.70 -0.14
N LEU A 17 5.01 -0.64 0.24
CA LEU A 17 4.49 -1.55 1.25
C LEU A 17 4.51 -2.99 0.76
N GLN A 18 4.18 -3.19 -0.51
CA GLN A 18 4.25 -4.52 -1.11
C GLN A 18 5.67 -5.07 -1.04
N ASP A 19 6.65 -4.25 -1.43
CA ASP A 19 8.06 -4.65 -1.40
C ASP A 19 8.51 -4.94 0.03
N LEU A 20 8.06 -4.11 0.97
CA LEU A 20 8.43 -4.27 2.37
C LEU A 20 7.86 -5.57 2.94
N ILE A 21 6.61 -5.88 2.61
CA ILE A 21 5.99 -7.12 3.05
C ILE A 21 6.78 -8.32 2.52
N GLU A 22 7.11 -8.30 1.24
CA GLU A 22 7.86 -9.39 0.63
C GLU A 22 9.23 -9.54 1.25
N SER A 23 9.88 -8.42 1.53
CA SER A 23 11.19 -8.42 2.15
C SER A 23 11.14 -8.99 3.56
N GLU A 24 10.13 -8.60 4.33
CA GLU A 24 9.97 -9.10 5.69
C GLU A 24 9.67 -10.60 5.69
N MET A 25 8.81 -11.03 4.79
CA MET A 25 8.42 -12.44 4.74
C MET A 25 9.52 -13.35 4.24
N SER A 26 10.55 -12.81 3.61
CA SER A 26 11.68 -13.60 3.17
C SER A 26 12.64 -13.92 4.32
N HIS A 27 12.48 -13.29 5.47
CA HIS A 27 13.27 -13.60 6.65
C HIS A 27 12.68 -14.82 7.36
N PRO A 28 13.50 -15.75 7.85
CA PRO A 28 12.98 -16.97 8.47
C PRO A 28 12.22 -16.73 9.77
N ASP A 29 12.46 -15.62 10.42
CA ASP A 29 11.79 -15.32 11.69
C ASP A 29 10.95 -14.05 11.60
N TRP A 30 10.22 -13.89 10.49
CA TRP A 30 9.36 -12.74 10.32
C TRP A 30 8.21 -12.76 11.35
N ASP A 31 7.76 -11.56 11.71
CA ASP A 31 6.74 -11.34 12.72
C ASP A 31 5.36 -11.25 12.07
N GLU A 32 4.45 -12.15 12.48
CA GLU A 32 3.08 -12.16 11.96
C GLU A 32 2.35 -10.87 12.23
N VAL A 33 2.55 -10.30 13.43
CA VAL A 33 1.86 -9.07 13.81
C VAL A 33 2.32 -7.92 12.91
N ARG A 34 3.61 -7.86 12.65
CA ARG A 34 4.17 -6.83 11.79
C ARG A 34 3.66 -6.96 10.36
N ILE A 35 3.64 -8.18 9.85
CA ILE A 35 3.13 -8.43 8.50
C ILE A 35 1.65 -8.07 8.40
N ALA A 36 0.87 -8.43 9.41
CA ALA A 36 -0.55 -8.09 9.43
C ALA A 36 -0.77 -6.58 9.40
N ALA A 37 0.04 -5.85 10.16
CA ALA A 37 -0.05 -4.39 10.18
C ALA A 37 0.30 -3.80 8.82
N LEU A 38 1.33 -4.32 8.18
CA LEU A 38 1.74 -3.84 6.85
C LEU A 38 0.68 -4.14 5.79
N LYS A 39 0.09 -5.33 5.85
CA LYS A 39 -0.98 -5.71 4.93
C LYS A 39 -2.22 -4.82 5.11
N LYS A 40 -2.53 -4.50 6.35
CA LYS A 40 -3.65 -3.62 6.65
C LYS A 40 -3.43 -2.23 6.06
N GLU A 41 -2.23 -1.71 6.22
CA GLU A 41 -1.87 -0.41 5.65
C GLU A 41 -1.95 -0.44 4.13
N LYS A 42 -1.47 -1.51 3.52
CA LYS A 42 -1.54 -1.67 2.07
C LYS A 42 -2.99 -1.66 1.58
N LEU A 43 -3.87 -2.33 2.30
CA LEU A 43 -5.29 -2.37 1.94
C LEU A 43 -5.93 -0.99 2.04
N ARG A 44 -5.56 -0.22 3.06
CA ARG A 44 -6.09 1.13 3.21
C ARG A 44 -5.71 2.01 2.03
N ILE A 45 -4.45 1.91 1.61
CA ILE A 45 -3.97 2.70 0.48
C ILE A 45 -4.66 2.27 -0.81
N LYS A 46 -4.80 0.97 -1.01
CA LYS A 46 -5.50 0.46 -2.18
C LYS A 46 -6.94 0.94 -2.22
N ASP A 47 -7.61 0.92 -1.07
CA ASP A 47 -8.99 1.36 -0.96
C ASP A 47 -9.12 2.84 -1.33
N GLU A 48 -8.20 3.64 -0.84
CA GLU A 48 -8.19 5.06 -1.15
C GLU A 48 -7.94 5.32 -2.63
N LEU A 49 -7.03 4.55 -3.24
CA LEU A 49 -6.77 4.65 -4.67
C LEU A 49 -8.02 4.34 -5.48
N GLU A 50 -8.75 3.31 -5.09
CA GLU A 50 -9.95 2.92 -5.79
C GLU A 50 -11.04 3.99 -5.67
N ARG A 51 -11.13 4.61 -4.50
CA ARG A 51 -12.08 5.70 -4.30
C ARG A 51 -11.77 6.88 -5.20
N LEU A 52 -10.50 7.26 -5.27
CA LEU A 52 -10.08 8.36 -6.11
C LEU A 52 -10.33 8.04 -7.58
N ARG A 53 -10.05 6.81 -7.96
CA ARG A 53 -10.27 6.38 -9.33
C ARG A 53 -11.76 6.43 -9.69
N SER A 54 -12.61 6.02 -8.77
CA SER A 54 -14.06 6.05 -9.00
C SER A 54 -14.58 7.47 -9.13
N SER A 55 -14.02 8.40 -8.37
CA SER A 55 -14.53 9.77 -8.37
C SER A 55 -14.03 10.59 -9.56
N VAL A 56 -13.11 10.06 -10.34
CA VAL A 56 -12.51 10.81 -11.44
C VAL A 56 -13.29 10.67 -12.75
N HIS A 57 -14.08 9.64 -12.89
CA HIS A 57 -14.84 9.51 -14.16
C HIS A 57 -16.33 9.79 -14.01
#